data_5162119e83908100b911b025c001468a
#
_entry.id   5162119e83908100b911b025c001468a
#
_cell.length_a   1.000
_cell.length_b   1.000
_cell.length_c   1.000
_cell.angle_alpha   90.00
_cell.angle_beta   90.00
_cell.angle_gamma   90.00
#
_symmetry.space_group_name_H-M   'P 1'
#
loop_
_entity.id
_entity.type
_entity.pdbx_description
1 polymer ?
#
loop_
_entity_poly.entity_id
_entity_poly.type
_entity_poly.pdbx_seq_one_letter_code
_entity_poly.pdbx_strand_id
1 'polypeptide(L)'
;VKAHLQKRGLEVKDCGCYSTESCDYPVFGHAAAQAVADGECEKGIVICTTGIGISISANKVKGIRCALCSDSLSAKMTRLHNNANMLAMGAGIVGTNLALDIVDTFLDTEFSGEERHQRRINLIEQ
;
A
#
# COMPACT_ATOMS: atom_id res chain seq x y z
N VAL A 1 7.70 -4.41 -9.30
CA VAL A 1 7.50 -3.23 -8.43
C VAL A 1 8.79 -2.84 -7.72
N LYS A 2 9.46 -3.78 -7.05
CA LYS A 2 10.71 -3.50 -6.32
C LYS A 2 11.76 -2.86 -7.23
N ALA A 3 12.00 -3.44 -8.41
CA ALA A 3 12.96 -2.90 -9.37
C ALA A 3 12.58 -1.49 -9.82
N HIS A 4 11.30 -1.24 -10.04
CA HIS A 4 10.79 0.08 -10.42
C HIS A 4 11.04 1.13 -9.33
N LEU A 5 10.81 0.78 -8.07
CA LEU A 5 11.07 1.67 -6.94
C LEU A 5 12.56 2.00 -6.82
N GLN A 6 13.42 0.99 -6.98
CA GLN A 6 14.87 1.17 -6.94
C GLN A 6 15.35 2.06 -8.09
N LYS A 7 14.77 1.90 -9.28
CA LYS A 7 15.07 2.73 -10.45
C LYS A 7 14.69 4.19 -10.22
N ARG A 8 13.66 4.47 -9.42
CA ARG A 8 13.26 5.82 -9.02
C ARG A 8 14.19 6.42 -7.96
N GLY A 9 15.17 5.69 -7.49
CA GLY A 9 16.10 6.14 -6.45
C GLY A 9 15.57 6.00 -5.03
N LEU A 10 14.52 5.22 -4.83
CA LEU A 10 13.92 5.01 -3.51
C LEU A 10 14.64 3.89 -2.78
N GLU A 11 14.80 4.06 -1.47
CA GLU A 11 15.28 3.00 -0.60
C GLU A 11 14.15 2.02 -0.32
N VAL A 12 14.36 0.74 -0.62
CA VAL A 12 13.33 -0.29 -0.52
C VAL A 12 13.70 -1.33 0.53
N LYS A 13 12.81 -1.51 1.51
CA LYS A 13 12.88 -2.63 2.44
C LYS A 13 11.96 -3.73 1.92
N ASP A 14 12.51 -4.88 1.58
CA ASP A 14 11.76 -6.02 1.09
C ASP A 14 11.35 -6.94 2.26
N CYS A 15 10.06 -6.94 2.58
CA CYS A 15 9.48 -7.80 3.63
C CYS A 15 8.89 -9.09 3.05
N GLY A 16 9.13 -9.35 1.78
CA GLY A 16 8.49 -10.45 1.04
C GLY A 16 9.05 -11.83 1.31
N CYS A 17 8.41 -12.80 0.69
CA CYS A 17 8.80 -14.20 0.72
C CYS A 17 9.83 -14.47 -0.38
N TYR A 18 10.91 -15.17 -0.03
CA TYR A 18 11.97 -15.55 -0.99
C TYR A 18 11.87 -17.00 -1.44
N SER A 19 10.82 -17.73 -1.02
CA SER A 19 10.56 -19.12 -1.41
C SER A 19 9.69 -19.16 -2.67
N THR A 20 9.87 -20.20 -3.50
CA THR A 20 8.97 -20.50 -4.61
C THR A 20 7.72 -21.25 -4.13
N GLU A 21 7.70 -21.68 -2.87
CA GLU A 21 6.54 -22.31 -2.26
C GLU A 21 5.48 -21.26 -1.90
N SER A 22 4.23 -21.72 -1.74
CA SER A 22 3.13 -20.86 -1.31
C SER A 22 3.43 -20.28 0.08
N CYS A 23 3.31 -18.96 0.20
CA CYS A 23 3.56 -18.27 1.47
C CYS A 23 2.25 -17.79 2.09
N ASP A 24 2.18 -17.81 3.42
CA ASP A 24 1.04 -17.27 4.14
C ASP A 24 1.09 -15.72 4.09
N TYR A 25 0.35 -15.15 3.15
CA TYR A 25 0.38 -13.70 2.89
C TYR A 25 0.13 -12.83 4.13
N PRO A 26 -0.71 -13.23 5.13
CA PRO A 26 -0.91 -12.38 6.31
C PRO A 26 0.36 -12.10 7.09
N VAL A 27 1.29 -13.05 7.16
CA VAL A 27 2.58 -12.86 7.84
C VAL A 27 3.36 -11.71 7.20
N PHE A 28 3.44 -11.71 5.88
CA PHE A 28 4.17 -10.69 5.13
C PHE A 28 3.41 -9.35 5.07
N GLY A 29 2.08 -9.41 4.99
CA GLY A 29 1.23 -8.23 5.08
C GLY A 29 1.40 -7.51 6.42
N HIS A 30 1.40 -8.25 7.52
CA HIS A 30 1.63 -7.69 8.86
C HIS A 30 3.03 -7.13 9.01
N ALA A 31 4.06 -7.82 8.48
CA ALA A 31 5.44 -7.35 8.57
C ALA A 31 5.63 -6.01 7.85
N ALA A 32 5.09 -5.89 6.64
CA ALA A 32 5.16 -4.65 5.87
C ALA A 32 4.38 -3.52 6.57
N ALA A 33 3.17 -3.81 7.06
CA ALA A 33 2.35 -2.85 7.78
C ALA A 33 3.02 -2.38 9.06
N GLN A 34 3.63 -3.29 9.81
CA GLN A 34 4.34 -2.96 11.04
C GLN A 34 5.53 -2.04 10.78
N ALA A 35 6.28 -2.27 9.68
CA ALA A 35 7.39 -1.41 9.31
C ALA A 35 6.93 0.03 9.03
N VAL A 36 5.75 0.19 8.41
CA VAL A 36 5.16 1.52 8.18
C VAL A 36 4.65 2.12 9.49
N ALA A 37 3.95 1.34 10.30
CA ALA A 37 3.39 1.81 11.58
C ALA A 37 4.49 2.25 12.55
N ASP A 38 5.64 1.58 12.54
CA ASP A 38 6.78 1.90 13.40
C ASP A 38 7.64 3.07 12.88
N GLY A 39 7.32 3.60 11.71
CA GLY A 39 8.07 4.69 11.10
C GLY A 39 9.35 4.27 10.41
N GLU A 40 9.64 2.97 10.31
CA GLU A 40 10.80 2.45 9.60
C GLU A 40 10.71 2.73 8.10
N CYS A 41 9.50 2.65 7.56
CA CYS A 41 9.18 2.99 6.19
C CYS A 41 8.08 4.05 6.16
N GLU A 42 8.16 4.98 5.22
CA GLU A 42 7.14 6.03 5.07
C GLU A 42 5.85 5.48 4.48
N LYS A 43 5.96 4.59 3.49
CA LYS A 43 4.83 3.96 2.80
C LYS A 43 5.12 2.50 2.56
N GLY A 44 4.07 1.72 2.37
CA GLY A 44 4.17 0.31 2.08
C GLY A 44 3.36 -0.09 0.86
N ILE A 45 3.83 -1.12 0.15
CA ILE A 45 3.14 -1.71 -0.98
C ILE A 45 3.07 -3.22 -0.74
N VAL A 46 1.87 -3.77 -0.80
CA VAL A 46 1.64 -5.21 -0.61
C VAL A 46 0.89 -5.78 -1.80
N ILE A 47 1.28 -6.99 -2.20
CA ILE A 47 0.75 -7.62 -3.39
C ILE A 47 0.48 -9.10 -3.09
N CYS A 48 -0.73 -9.55 -3.43
CA CYS A 48 -1.05 -10.98 -3.49
C CYS A 48 -1.86 -11.23 -4.77
N THR A 49 -2.47 -12.38 -4.93
CA THR A 49 -3.19 -12.70 -6.19
C THR A 49 -4.31 -11.72 -6.48
N THR A 50 -5.14 -11.38 -5.49
CA THR A 50 -6.26 -10.43 -5.65
C THR A 50 -5.99 -9.08 -4.96
N GLY A 51 -5.04 -9.03 -4.05
CA GLY A 51 -4.78 -7.87 -3.20
C GLY A 51 -5.75 -7.77 -2.02
N ILE A 52 -6.83 -8.55 -2.01
CA ILE A 52 -7.90 -8.42 -1.01
C ILE A 52 -7.43 -8.89 0.36
N GLY A 53 -6.98 -10.13 0.48
CA GLY A 53 -6.57 -10.70 1.76
C GLY A 53 -5.42 -9.94 2.40
N ILE A 54 -4.43 -9.57 1.59
CA ILE A 54 -3.27 -8.84 2.11
C ILE A 54 -3.62 -7.40 2.54
N SER A 55 -4.59 -6.77 1.87
CA SER A 55 -5.08 -5.44 2.29
C SER A 55 -5.80 -5.53 3.64
N ILE A 56 -6.62 -6.57 3.82
CA ILE A 56 -7.30 -6.80 5.09
C ILE A 56 -6.28 -7.03 6.21
N SER A 57 -5.26 -7.86 5.94
CA SER A 57 -4.20 -8.15 6.91
C SER A 57 -3.44 -6.90 7.32
N ALA A 58 -3.06 -6.06 6.36
CA ALA A 58 -2.36 -4.82 6.63
C ALA A 58 -3.21 -3.87 7.48
N ASN A 59 -4.50 -3.76 7.19
CA ASN A 59 -5.41 -2.87 7.91
C ASN A 59 -5.70 -3.31 9.36
N LYS A 60 -5.31 -4.53 9.76
CA LYS A 60 -5.41 -4.96 11.15
C LYS A 60 -4.31 -4.38 12.03
N VAL A 61 -3.29 -3.80 11.44
CA VAL A 61 -2.22 -3.12 12.18
C VAL A 61 -2.64 -1.68 12.46
N LYS A 62 -2.59 -1.28 13.72
CA LYS A 62 -3.00 0.05 14.14
C LYS A 62 -2.16 1.13 13.44
N GLY A 63 -2.81 2.17 12.95
CA GLY A 63 -2.17 3.27 12.26
C GLY A 63 -2.01 3.06 10.76
N ILE A 64 -2.47 1.92 10.24
CA ILE A 64 -2.38 1.59 8.82
C ILE A 64 -3.72 1.85 8.12
N ARG A 65 -3.62 2.58 7.02
CA ARG A 65 -4.73 2.75 6.07
C ARG A 65 -4.22 2.24 4.73
N CYS A 66 -4.51 0.97 4.47
CA CYS A 66 -4.11 0.27 3.24
C CYS A 66 -5.26 0.28 2.25
N ALA A 67 -5.03 0.84 1.08
CA ALA A 67 -6.03 0.91 0.02
C ALA A 67 -5.78 -0.14 -1.04
N LEU A 68 -6.79 -0.96 -1.32
CA LEU A 68 -6.77 -1.90 -2.44
C LEU A 68 -7.15 -1.14 -3.71
N CYS A 69 -6.21 -0.99 -4.63
CA CYS A 69 -6.41 -0.24 -5.86
C CYS A 69 -6.18 -1.12 -7.09
N SER A 70 -7.12 -1.05 -8.03
CA SER A 70 -7.03 -1.72 -9.34
C SER A 70 -6.99 -0.72 -10.49
N ASP A 71 -6.96 0.57 -10.17
CA ASP A 71 -6.88 1.66 -11.14
C ASP A 71 -6.14 2.85 -10.52
N SER A 72 -5.67 3.75 -11.39
CA SER A 72 -4.88 4.90 -10.97
C SER A 72 -5.72 5.97 -10.29
N LEU A 73 -6.98 6.11 -10.67
CA LEU A 73 -7.86 7.10 -10.04
C LEU A 73 -8.09 6.76 -8.55
N SER A 74 -8.34 5.50 -8.24
CA SER A 74 -8.50 5.06 -6.84
C SER A 74 -7.23 5.34 -6.02
N ALA A 75 -6.05 5.10 -6.61
CA ALA A 75 -4.78 5.39 -5.96
C ALA A 75 -4.62 6.88 -5.67
N LYS A 76 -4.99 7.73 -6.63
CA LYS A 76 -4.95 9.18 -6.46
C LYS A 76 -5.91 9.64 -5.35
N MET A 77 -7.16 9.16 -5.41
CA MET A 77 -8.21 9.61 -4.48
C MET A 77 -7.95 9.13 -3.06
N THR A 78 -7.43 7.93 -2.86
CA THR A 78 -7.11 7.47 -1.51
C THR A 78 -5.96 8.26 -0.89
N ARG A 79 -5.03 8.76 -1.70
CA ARG A 79 -4.00 9.66 -1.20
C ARG A 79 -4.59 11.02 -0.83
N LEU A 80 -5.37 11.60 -1.72
CA LEU A 80 -5.97 12.92 -1.50
C LEU A 80 -6.93 12.95 -0.32
N HIS A 81 -7.75 11.92 -0.16
CA HIS A 81 -8.85 11.89 0.80
C HIS A 81 -8.56 11.12 2.08
N ASN A 82 -7.89 9.98 1.96
CA ASN A 82 -7.70 9.06 3.09
C ASN A 82 -6.29 9.10 3.65
N ASN A 83 -5.38 9.82 3.01
CA ASN A 83 -3.96 9.82 3.33
C ASN A 83 -3.46 8.38 3.56
N ALA A 84 -3.86 7.47 2.68
CA ALA A 84 -3.48 6.07 2.78
C ALA A 84 -1.96 5.93 2.79
N ASN A 85 -1.45 5.18 3.74
CA ASN A 85 -0.01 4.97 3.89
C ASN A 85 0.46 3.63 3.33
N MET A 86 -0.47 2.80 2.87
CA MET A 86 -0.17 1.55 2.18
C MET A 86 -1.06 1.36 0.96
N LEU A 87 -0.49 0.73 -0.05
CA LEU A 87 -1.17 0.34 -1.28
C LEU A 87 -1.19 -1.18 -1.38
N ALA A 88 -2.34 -1.76 -1.70
CA ALA A 88 -2.46 -3.18 -2.01
C ALA A 88 -2.89 -3.35 -3.46
N MET A 89 -2.33 -4.36 -4.12
CA MET A 89 -2.69 -4.71 -5.50
C MET A 89 -2.77 -6.23 -5.66
N GLY A 90 -3.54 -6.66 -6.65
CA GLY A 90 -3.63 -8.06 -7.02
C GLY A 90 -2.83 -8.35 -8.30
N ALA A 91 -1.81 -9.20 -8.19
CA ALA A 91 -0.99 -9.59 -9.35
C ALA A 91 -1.81 -10.34 -10.41
N GLY A 92 -2.91 -10.98 -10.01
CA GLY A 92 -3.84 -11.64 -10.92
C GLY A 92 -4.92 -10.72 -11.48
N ILE A 93 -4.99 -9.47 -11.00
CA ILE A 93 -6.03 -8.50 -11.39
C ILE A 93 -5.46 -7.42 -12.30
N VAL A 94 -4.28 -6.88 -11.97
CA VAL A 94 -3.67 -5.79 -12.73
C VAL A 94 -2.45 -6.28 -13.49
N GLY A 95 -2.30 -5.82 -14.73
CA GLY A 95 -1.10 -6.07 -15.52
C GLY A 95 0.07 -5.20 -15.07
N THR A 96 1.26 -5.53 -15.53
CA THR A 96 2.50 -4.87 -15.10
C THR A 96 2.47 -3.36 -15.33
N ASN A 97 2.08 -2.91 -16.51
CA ASN A 97 2.09 -1.47 -16.84
C ASN A 97 1.11 -0.70 -15.96
N LEU A 98 -0.09 -1.23 -15.76
CA LEU A 98 -1.07 -0.60 -14.89
C LEU A 98 -0.61 -0.60 -13.43
N ALA A 99 -0.01 -1.70 -12.97
CA ALA A 99 0.52 -1.77 -11.60
C ALA A 99 1.56 -0.68 -11.34
N LEU A 100 2.48 -0.45 -12.29
CA LEU A 100 3.50 0.59 -12.14
C LEU A 100 2.89 1.99 -12.17
N ASP A 101 1.86 2.22 -12.98
CA ASP A 101 1.14 3.49 -13.01
C ASP A 101 0.42 3.76 -11.69
N ILE A 102 -0.22 2.73 -11.13
CA ILE A 102 -0.88 2.81 -9.82
C ILE A 102 0.14 3.16 -8.73
N VAL A 103 1.30 2.50 -8.73
CA VAL A 103 2.38 2.76 -7.78
C VAL A 103 2.87 4.20 -7.89
N ASP A 104 3.15 4.68 -9.10
CA ASP A 104 3.64 6.03 -9.31
C ASP A 104 2.62 7.07 -8.86
N THR A 105 1.35 6.87 -9.21
CA THR A 105 0.27 7.76 -8.79
C THR A 105 0.15 7.82 -7.27
N PHE A 106 0.21 6.65 -6.62
CA PHE A 106 0.15 6.56 -5.16
C PHE A 106 1.32 7.29 -4.50
N LEU A 107 2.54 7.09 -4.99
CA LEU A 107 3.72 7.71 -4.41
C LEU A 107 3.81 9.22 -4.67
N ASP A 108 3.31 9.68 -5.81
CA ASP A 108 3.45 11.06 -6.25
C ASP A 108 2.29 11.98 -5.84
N THR A 109 1.22 11.43 -5.25
CA THR A 109 0.07 12.19 -4.80
C THR A 109 0.15 12.46 -3.31
N GLU A 110 0.14 13.75 -2.94
CA GLU A 110 0.14 14.16 -1.54
C GLU A 110 -1.29 14.25 -0.99
N PHE A 111 -1.41 14.20 0.34
CA PHE A 111 -2.69 14.42 1.01
C PHE A 111 -3.18 15.85 0.76
N SER A 112 -4.50 16.00 0.53
CA SER A 112 -5.11 17.31 0.25
C SER A 112 -4.95 18.31 1.40
N GLY A 113 -4.85 17.81 2.63
CA GLY A 113 -4.79 18.66 3.83
C GLY A 113 -6.13 19.28 4.22
N GLU A 114 -7.21 18.98 3.51
CA GLU A 114 -8.52 19.55 3.83
C GLU A 114 -9.05 19.01 5.16
N GLU A 115 -9.59 19.91 5.98
CA GLU A 115 -10.08 19.60 7.32
C GLU A 115 -11.15 18.49 7.32
N ARG A 116 -12.07 18.52 6.37
CA ARG A 116 -13.12 17.48 6.27
C ARG A 116 -12.54 16.09 6.04
N HIS A 117 -11.45 15.97 5.27
CA HIS A 117 -10.77 14.70 5.04
C HIS A 117 -10.04 14.24 6.30
N GLN A 118 -9.35 15.15 6.97
CA GLN A 118 -8.65 14.82 8.21
C GLN A 118 -9.63 14.38 9.31
N ARG A 119 -10.77 15.03 9.42
CA ARG A 119 -11.82 14.65 10.36
C ARG A 119 -12.30 13.22 10.13
N ARG A 120 -12.53 12.86 8.87
CA ARG A 120 -12.96 11.52 8.49
C ARG A 120 -11.89 10.47 8.75
N ILE A 121 -10.63 10.79 8.49
CA ILE A 121 -9.49 9.92 8.82
C ILE A 121 -9.46 9.66 10.34
N ASN A 122 -9.62 10.69 11.15
CA ASN A 122 -9.63 10.55 12.61
C ASN A 122 -10.75 9.60 13.08
N LEU A 123 -11.91 9.66 12.42
CA LEU A 123 -13.02 8.75 12.71
C LEU A 123 -12.70 7.30 12.29
N ILE A 124 -12.01 7.11 11.18
CA ILE A 124 -11.55 5.79 10.74
C ILE A 124 -10.61 5.17 11.78
N GLU A 125 -9.74 5.99 12.37
CA GLU A 125 -8.69 5.52 13.30
C GLU A 125 -9.21 5.25 14.73
N GLN A 126 -10.45 5.52 15.00
CA GLN A 126 -11.03 5.24 16.32
C GLN A 126 -11.20 3.76 16.64
#